data_83ddf1c6b619c7797bd684a03d2a86df
#
_entry.id   83ddf1c6b619c7797bd684a03d2a86df
#
_cell.length_a   1.000
_cell.length_b   1.000
_cell.length_c   1.000
_cell.angle_alpha   90.00
_cell.angle_beta   90.00
_cell.angle_gamma   90.00
#
_symmetry.space_group_name_H-M   'P 1'
#
loop_
_entity.id
_entity.type
_entity.pdbx_description
1 polymer ?
#
loop_
_entity_poly.entity_id
_entity_poly.type
_entity_poly.pdbx_seq_one_letter_code
_entity_poly.pdbx_strand_id
1 'polypeptide(L)'
;RQRQMCIRDRLTPEQAEKLKADMAQSWHLDKSKPYPAYLLSNNNANIRRVRQRIEELSSRSEFAGWTFPGGDAKINEAENRLQLIFEEKPDADQRQELKSNGFKWAPSQGAWQRQLNQNAIRAAARIDFLRPEDGTSPYQLQPFVKRENKEMSR
;
A
#
# COMPACT_ATOMS: atom_id res chain seq x y z
N ARG A 1 -18.93 -31.01 -14.34
CA ARG A 1 -19.93 -30.32 -15.21
C ARG A 1 -20.10 -28.82 -14.85
N GLN A 2 -20.21 -28.43 -13.58
CA GLN A 2 -20.39 -27.01 -13.19
C GLN A 2 -19.19 -26.10 -13.54
N ARG A 3 -17.94 -26.56 -13.44
CA ARG A 3 -16.76 -25.76 -13.82
C ARG A 3 -16.68 -25.47 -15.33
N GLN A 4 -17.15 -26.39 -16.16
CA GLN A 4 -17.19 -26.18 -17.62
C GLN A 4 -18.28 -25.18 -18.04
N MET A 5 -19.42 -25.15 -17.35
CA MET A 5 -20.47 -24.16 -17.59
C MET A 5 -20.00 -22.73 -17.30
N CYS A 6 -19.31 -22.49 -16.17
CA CYS A 6 -18.82 -21.14 -15.82
C CYS A 6 -17.79 -20.57 -16.81
N ILE A 7 -17.03 -21.39 -17.51
CA ILE A 7 -16.08 -20.95 -18.55
C ILE A 7 -16.81 -20.63 -19.85
N ARG A 8 -17.79 -21.45 -20.20
CA ARG A 8 -18.58 -21.31 -21.43
C ARG A 8 -19.41 -20.02 -21.45
N ASP A 9 -19.91 -19.60 -20.31
CA ASP A 9 -20.77 -18.39 -20.18
C ASP A 9 -19.97 -17.08 -20.14
N ARG A 10 -18.65 -17.14 -20.03
CA ARG A 10 -17.76 -15.97 -19.95
C ARG A 10 -17.02 -15.61 -21.23
N LEU A 11 -17.03 -16.47 -22.21
CA LEU A 11 -16.39 -16.25 -23.50
C LEU A 11 -17.46 -15.95 -24.55
N THR A 12 -17.25 -14.89 -25.34
CA THR A 12 -18.06 -14.68 -26.54
C THR A 12 -17.80 -15.78 -27.54
N PRO A 13 -18.76 -16.07 -28.48
CA PRO A 13 -18.55 -17.09 -29.52
C PRO A 13 -17.27 -16.86 -30.32
N GLU A 14 -16.94 -15.63 -30.66
CA GLU A 14 -15.71 -15.25 -31.38
C GLU A 14 -14.44 -15.57 -30.57
N GLN A 15 -14.46 -15.29 -29.28
CA GLN A 15 -13.36 -15.61 -28.38
C GLN A 15 -13.17 -17.13 -28.23
N ALA A 16 -14.26 -17.87 -28.22
CA ALA A 16 -14.22 -19.34 -28.14
C ALA A 16 -13.65 -19.96 -29.43
N GLU A 17 -14.01 -19.43 -30.60
CA GLU A 17 -13.45 -19.89 -31.88
C GLU A 17 -11.97 -19.56 -32.02
N LYS A 18 -11.58 -18.32 -31.65
CA LYS A 18 -10.17 -17.93 -31.64
C LYS A 18 -9.36 -18.83 -30.72
N LEU A 19 -9.86 -19.10 -29.51
CA LEU A 19 -9.20 -20.00 -28.58
C LEU A 19 -9.03 -21.43 -29.13
N LYS A 20 -10.04 -21.96 -29.80
CA LYS A 20 -9.94 -23.27 -30.47
C LYS A 20 -8.89 -23.28 -31.58
N ALA A 21 -8.82 -22.22 -32.38
CA ALA A 21 -7.81 -22.07 -33.42
C ALA A 21 -6.40 -21.99 -32.83
N ASP A 22 -6.21 -21.21 -31.79
CA ASP A 22 -4.94 -21.09 -31.08
C ASP A 22 -4.51 -22.42 -30.44
N MET A 23 -5.45 -23.21 -29.91
CA MET A 23 -5.18 -24.56 -29.40
C MET A 23 -4.73 -25.52 -30.48
N ALA A 24 -5.34 -25.46 -31.68
CA ALA A 24 -4.97 -26.31 -32.80
C ALA A 24 -3.55 -26.05 -33.33
N GLN A 25 -3.13 -24.76 -33.32
CA GLN A 25 -1.80 -24.32 -33.74
C GLN A 25 -0.75 -24.39 -32.61
N SER A 26 -1.18 -24.63 -31.39
CA SER A 26 -0.30 -24.68 -30.23
C SER A 26 0.74 -25.76 -30.32
N TRP A 27 1.99 -25.45 -29.97
CA TRP A 27 3.11 -26.39 -29.89
C TRP A 27 3.03 -27.33 -28.67
N HIS A 28 2.04 -27.13 -27.77
CA HIS A 28 1.88 -27.97 -26.57
C HIS A 28 1.48 -29.42 -26.92
N LEU A 29 2.05 -30.32 -26.16
CA LEU A 29 1.75 -31.76 -26.31
C LEU A 29 0.30 -32.10 -25.96
N ASP A 30 -0.27 -31.40 -24.95
CA ASP A 30 -1.67 -31.59 -24.53
C ASP A 30 -2.58 -30.55 -25.16
N LYS A 31 -3.14 -30.90 -26.32
CA LYS A 31 -4.11 -30.08 -27.06
C LYS A 31 -5.52 -30.09 -26.45
N SER A 32 -5.73 -30.83 -25.38
CA SER A 32 -7.02 -30.84 -24.65
C SER A 32 -7.19 -29.64 -23.76
N LYS A 33 -6.10 -28.89 -23.47
CA LYS A 33 -6.07 -27.73 -22.61
C LYS A 33 -5.63 -26.50 -23.37
N PRO A 34 -6.37 -25.37 -23.23
CA PRO A 34 -6.05 -24.12 -23.94
C PRO A 34 -4.71 -23.52 -23.53
N TYR A 35 -4.26 -23.80 -22.30
CA TYR A 35 -3.00 -23.27 -21.77
C TYR A 35 -2.25 -24.33 -20.97
N PRO A 36 -0.90 -24.33 -21.04
CA PRO A 36 -0.08 -25.18 -20.17
C PRO A 36 -0.27 -24.83 -18.69
N ALA A 37 -0.11 -25.82 -17.84
CA ALA A 37 -0.29 -25.66 -16.38
C ALA A 37 0.64 -24.59 -15.79
N TYR A 38 1.88 -24.45 -16.29
CA TYR A 38 2.83 -23.47 -15.82
C TYR A 38 2.40 -22.02 -16.10
N LEU A 39 1.75 -21.76 -17.28
CA LEU A 39 1.21 -20.43 -17.59
C LEU A 39 0.07 -20.06 -16.65
N LEU A 40 -0.81 -21.02 -16.33
CA LEU A 40 -1.90 -20.82 -15.39
C LEU A 40 -1.36 -20.55 -13.97
N SER A 41 -0.34 -21.30 -13.55
CA SER A 41 0.32 -21.10 -12.25
C SER A 41 0.98 -19.73 -12.15
N ASN A 42 1.73 -19.31 -13.18
CA ASN A 42 2.37 -18.00 -13.24
C ASN A 42 1.34 -16.87 -13.24
N ASN A 43 0.27 -17.01 -14.02
CA ASN A 43 -0.79 -16.00 -14.06
C ASN A 43 -1.50 -15.87 -12.70
N ASN A 44 -1.82 -17.00 -12.06
CA ASN A 44 -2.40 -17.00 -10.72
C ASN A 44 -1.48 -16.36 -9.68
N ALA A 45 -0.17 -16.62 -9.76
CA ALA A 45 0.82 -15.97 -8.89
C ALA A 45 0.87 -14.44 -9.12
N ASN A 46 0.82 -14.00 -10.37
CA ASN A 46 0.77 -12.58 -10.72
C ASN A 46 -0.54 -11.93 -10.23
N ILE A 47 -1.68 -12.56 -10.40
CA ILE A 47 -2.97 -12.08 -9.90
C ILE A 47 -2.93 -11.89 -8.37
N ARG A 48 -2.39 -12.88 -7.64
CA ARG A 48 -2.25 -12.75 -6.17
C ARG A 48 -1.35 -11.58 -5.79
N ARG A 49 -0.22 -11.42 -6.46
CA ARG A 49 0.72 -10.30 -6.23
C ARG A 49 0.07 -8.95 -6.49
N VAL A 50 -0.67 -8.82 -7.60
CA VAL A 50 -1.37 -7.58 -7.96
C VAL A 50 -2.48 -7.29 -6.96
N ARG A 51 -3.28 -8.27 -6.55
CA ARG A 51 -4.33 -8.11 -5.53
C ARG A 51 -3.74 -7.65 -4.21
N GLN A 52 -2.68 -8.30 -3.75
CA GLN A 52 -1.98 -7.88 -2.53
C GLN A 52 -1.47 -6.44 -2.65
N ARG A 53 -0.94 -6.06 -3.82
CA ARG A 53 -0.48 -4.69 -4.05
C ARG A 53 -1.61 -3.67 -4.05
N ILE A 54 -2.76 -4.01 -4.62
CA ILE A 54 -3.97 -3.16 -4.57
C ILE A 54 -4.43 -2.98 -3.12
N GLU A 55 -4.48 -4.05 -2.34
CA GLU A 55 -4.84 -4.00 -0.93
C GLU A 55 -3.86 -3.14 -0.11
N GLU A 56 -2.55 -3.31 -0.31
CA GLU A 56 -1.53 -2.45 0.29
C GLU A 56 -1.69 -0.97 -0.10
N LEU A 57 -2.01 -0.67 -1.36
CA LEU A 57 -2.23 0.70 -1.83
C LEU A 57 -3.55 1.28 -1.30
N SER A 58 -4.60 0.49 -1.22
CA SER A 58 -5.89 0.91 -0.65
C SER A 58 -5.77 1.22 0.83
N SER A 59 -4.99 0.43 1.58
CA SER A 59 -4.74 0.70 3.00
C SER A 59 -3.89 1.95 3.25
N ARG A 60 -3.16 2.43 2.24
CA ARG A 60 -2.34 3.66 2.35
C ARG A 60 -3.16 4.95 2.35
N SER A 61 -4.31 4.97 1.68
CA SER A 61 -5.24 6.11 1.69
C SER A 61 -5.90 6.34 3.06
N GLU A 62 -5.64 5.48 4.03
CA GLU A 62 -6.21 5.53 5.38
C GLU A 62 -5.30 6.18 6.42
N PHE A 63 -4.17 6.76 6.03
CA PHE A 63 -3.33 7.51 6.96
C PHE A 63 -3.89 8.91 7.24
N ALA A 64 -3.90 9.30 8.50
CA ALA A 64 -4.28 10.64 8.93
C ALA A 64 -3.04 11.44 9.34
N GLY A 65 -3.00 12.72 8.95
CA GLY A 65 -2.06 13.69 9.47
C GLY A 65 -2.42 14.10 10.91
N TRP A 66 -1.52 14.80 11.59
CA TRP A 66 -1.74 15.34 12.93
C TRP A 66 -0.92 16.61 13.13
N THR A 67 -1.31 17.41 14.14
CA THR A 67 -0.57 18.59 14.59
C THR A 67 0.24 18.23 15.83
N PHE A 68 1.44 18.80 15.96
CA PHE A 68 2.32 18.65 17.11
C PHE A 68 2.87 20.02 17.50
N PRO A 69 3.39 20.21 18.73
CA PRO A 69 3.98 21.47 19.15
C PRO A 69 5.10 21.93 18.21
N GLY A 70 4.88 23.05 17.51
CA GLY A 70 5.82 23.63 16.55
C GLY A 70 5.75 23.09 15.13
N GLY A 71 4.64 22.42 14.73
CA GLY A 71 4.44 22.02 13.34
C GLY A 71 3.31 21.04 13.07
N ASP A 72 3.25 20.61 11.81
CA ASP A 72 2.26 19.70 11.27
C ASP A 72 2.88 18.48 10.61
N ALA A 73 2.30 17.34 10.86
CA ALA A 73 2.56 16.10 10.09
C ALA A 73 1.49 15.91 9.03
N LYS A 74 1.85 16.06 7.76
CA LYS A 74 0.94 15.96 6.62
C LYS A 74 1.19 14.72 5.80
N ILE A 75 0.12 14.16 5.28
CA ILE A 75 0.16 13.04 4.35
C ILE A 75 0.15 13.57 2.93
N ASN A 76 1.24 13.36 2.20
CA ASN A 76 1.31 13.64 0.78
C ASN A 76 1.07 12.34 0.02
N GLU A 77 -0.17 12.13 -0.41
CA GLU A 77 -0.57 10.91 -1.13
C GLU A 77 0.04 10.84 -2.52
N ALA A 78 0.18 12.00 -3.21
CA ALA A 78 0.71 12.06 -4.58
C ALA A 78 2.15 11.54 -4.64
N GLU A 79 2.99 11.92 -3.68
CA GLU A 79 4.38 11.48 -3.59
C GLU A 79 4.56 10.27 -2.67
N ASN A 80 3.49 9.81 -2.03
CA ASN A 80 3.51 8.73 -1.04
C ASN A 80 4.51 9.01 0.10
N ARG A 81 4.39 10.19 0.71
CA ARG A 81 5.28 10.68 1.75
C ARG A 81 4.52 11.13 3.00
N LEU A 82 5.08 10.81 4.16
CA LEU A 82 4.80 11.50 5.41
C LEU A 82 5.74 12.71 5.48
N GLN A 83 5.18 13.90 5.57
CA GLN A 83 5.89 15.18 5.62
C GLN A 83 5.69 15.84 6.96
N LEU A 84 6.78 16.22 7.60
CA LEU A 84 6.80 16.98 8.84
C LEU A 84 7.19 18.42 8.50
N ILE A 85 6.27 19.33 8.68
CA ILE A 85 6.43 20.76 8.41
C ILE A 85 6.58 21.45 9.75
N PHE A 86 7.72 22.06 9.99
CA PHE A 86 8.01 22.80 11.21
C PHE A 86 7.79 24.29 10.98
N GLU A 87 7.21 24.98 11.95
CA GLU A 87 7.06 26.44 11.95
C GLU A 87 8.42 27.12 12.03
N GLU A 88 9.29 26.60 12.88
CA GLU A 88 10.66 27.04 13.04
C GLU A 88 11.65 25.93 12.68
N LYS A 89 12.88 26.32 12.37
CA LYS A 89 13.92 25.34 12.05
C LYS A 89 14.24 24.46 13.26
N PRO A 90 14.10 23.13 13.17
CA PRO A 90 14.45 22.22 14.26
C PRO A 90 15.90 22.42 14.70
N ASP A 91 16.16 22.27 15.99
CA ASP A 91 17.51 22.37 16.56
C ASP A 91 18.41 21.20 16.10
N ALA A 92 19.67 21.20 16.54
CA ALA A 92 20.64 20.20 16.09
C ALA A 92 20.28 18.79 16.55
N ASP A 93 19.78 18.64 17.78
CA ASP A 93 19.43 17.36 18.38
C ASP A 93 18.16 16.80 17.76
N GLN A 94 17.13 17.63 17.56
CA GLN A 94 15.91 17.27 16.86
C GLN A 94 16.20 16.81 15.43
N ARG A 95 17.07 17.51 14.69
CA ARG A 95 17.48 17.09 13.35
C ARG A 95 18.24 15.77 13.33
N GLN A 96 19.04 15.51 14.34
CA GLN A 96 19.74 14.22 14.47
C GLN A 96 18.77 13.10 14.78
N GLU A 97 17.79 13.35 15.66
CA GLU A 97 16.74 12.38 15.99
C GLU A 97 15.84 12.08 14.77
N LEU A 98 15.45 13.09 13.99
CA LEU A 98 14.73 12.90 12.73
C LEU A 98 15.52 12.02 11.74
N LYS A 99 16.81 12.29 11.55
CA LYS A 99 17.68 11.50 10.66
C LYS A 99 17.81 10.07 11.15
N SER A 100 18.02 9.82 12.43
CA SER A 100 18.15 8.49 13.02
C SER A 100 16.87 7.66 12.84
N ASN A 101 15.72 8.32 12.82
CA ASN A 101 14.42 7.72 12.54
C ASN A 101 14.06 7.69 11.04
N GLY A 102 15.04 7.97 10.15
CA GLY A 102 14.93 7.80 8.71
C GLY A 102 14.14 8.90 7.98
N PHE A 103 13.94 10.06 8.62
CA PHE A 103 13.43 11.25 7.95
C PHE A 103 14.56 11.99 7.24
N LYS A 104 14.28 12.50 6.04
CA LYS A 104 15.21 13.27 5.21
C LYS A 104 14.65 14.64 4.92
N TRP A 105 15.50 15.65 4.98
CA TRP A 105 15.13 17.00 4.60
C TRP A 105 14.90 17.12 3.09
N ALA A 106 13.78 17.69 2.70
CA ALA A 106 13.43 17.99 1.30
C ALA A 106 13.31 19.50 1.12
N PRO A 107 14.34 20.18 0.59
CA PRO A 107 14.33 21.62 0.42
C PRO A 107 13.20 22.13 -0.48
N SER A 108 12.84 21.36 -1.51
CA SER A 108 11.77 21.70 -2.45
C SER A 108 10.39 21.74 -1.79
N GLN A 109 10.18 20.97 -0.73
CA GLN A 109 8.92 20.86 0.01
C GLN A 109 8.96 21.65 1.33
N GLY A 110 10.13 22.13 1.76
CA GLY A 110 10.31 22.75 3.07
C GLY A 110 9.96 21.84 4.24
N ALA A 111 10.11 20.52 4.05
CA ALA A 111 9.65 19.53 5.03
C ALA A 111 10.66 18.39 5.23
N TRP A 112 10.64 17.81 6.42
CA TRP A 112 11.25 16.52 6.68
C TRP A 112 10.33 15.42 6.23
N GLN A 113 10.81 14.50 5.39
CA GLN A 113 9.93 13.50 4.79
C GLN A 113 10.49 12.09 4.88
N ARG A 114 9.55 11.13 4.93
CA ARG A 114 9.83 9.70 4.86
C ARG A 114 8.76 9.02 4.00
N GLN A 115 9.09 7.88 3.36
CA GLN A 115 8.11 7.11 2.61
C GLN A 115 6.93 6.72 3.49
N LEU A 116 5.70 6.98 3.02
CA LEU A 116 4.47 6.72 3.75
C LEU A 116 4.21 5.22 3.87
N ASN A 117 4.26 4.74 5.10
CA ASN A 117 3.90 3.38 5.50
C ASN A 117 3.72 3.33 7.02
N GLN A 118 3.24 2.21 7.55
CA GLN A 118 3.10 2.03 9.00
C GLN A 118 4.41 2.24 9.77
N ASN A 119 5.56 1.89 9.17
CA ASN A 119 6.85 2.10 9.81
C ASN A 119 7.21 3.59 9.92
N ALA A 120 6.77 4.44 8.99
CA ALA A 120 6.95 5.89 9.10
C ALA A 120 6.15 6.46 10.27
N ILE A 121 4.91 6.02 10.44
CA ILE A 121 4.06 6.42 11.58
C ILE A 121 4.66 5.94 12.92
N ARG A 122 5.11 4.69 12.97
CA ARG A 122 5.78 4.14 14.17
C ARG A 122 7.08 4.88 14.50
N ALA A 123 7.84 5.29 13.48
CA ALA A 123 9.04 6.08 13.67
C ALA A 123 8.71 7.48 14.21
N ALA A 124 7.69 8.14 13.67
CA ALA A 124 7.21 9.41 14.20
C ALA A 124 6.71 9.28 15.66
N ALA A 125 6.02 8.17 15.98
CA ALA A 125 5.53 7.90 17.33
C ALA A 125 6.64 7.68 18.39
N ARG A 126 7.87 7.38 17.97
CA ARG A 126 9.04 7.26 18.87
C ARG A 126 9.67 8.59 19.23
N ILE A 127 9.38 9.62 18.44
CA ILE A 127 9.94 10.96 18.60
C ILE A 127 8.98 11.75 19.46
N ASP A 128 9.40 12.11 20.66
CA ASP A 128 8.50 12.70 21.66
C ASP A 128 7.97 14.07 21.22
N PHE A 129 8.77 14.93 20.61
CA PHE A 129 8.34 16.25 20.16
C PHE A 129 7.40 16.25 18.94
N LEU A 130 7.18 15.09 18.31
CA LEU A 130 6.19 14.91 17.22
C LEU A 130 4.83 14.45 17.75
N ARG A 131 4.66 14.27 19.06
CA ARG A 131 3.38 13.88 19.64
C ARG A 131 2.44 15.08 19.70
N PRO A 132 1.14 14.91 19.45
CA PRO A 132 0.13 15.92 19.70
C PRO A 132 0.15 16.43 21.15
N GLU A 133 -0.38 17.62 21.35
CA GLU A 133 -0.47 18.26 22.69
C GLU A 133 -1.29 17.46 23.70
N ASP A 134 -2.24 16.66 23.23
CA ASP A 134 -3.05 15.75 24.07
C ASP A 134 -2.29 14.52 24.56
N GLY A 135 -1.02 14.36 24.17
CA GLY A 135 -0.17 13.23 24.53
C GLY A 135 -0.50 11.91 23.80
N THR A 136 -1.46 11.93 22.88
CA THR A 136 -1.83 10.74 22.09
C THR A 136 -0.70 10.37 21.13
N SER A 137 -0.38 9.08 21.04
CA SER A 137 0.63 8.66 20.08
C SER A 137 0.15 8.85 18.63
N PRO A 138 0.99 9.38 17.71
CA PRO A 138 0.68 9.46 16.29
C PRO A 138 0.15 8.17 15.69
N TYR A 139 0.57 7.02 16.20
CA TYR A 139 0.09 5.70 15.79
C TYR A 139 -1.37 5.44 16.19
N GLN A 140 -1.78 5.85 17.39
CA GLN A 140 -3.15 5.68 17.89
C GLN A 140 -4.16 6.58 17.17
N LEU A 141 -3.71 7.68 16.57
CA LEU A 141 -4.56 8.58 15.77
C LEU A 141 -4.97 7.96 14.43
N GLN A 142 -4.27 6.93 13.99
CA GLN A 142 -4.49 6.37 12.67
C GLN A 142 -5.81 5.60 12.57
N PRO A 143 -6.55 5.74 11.45
CA PRO A 143 -7.85 5.09 11.24
C PRO A 143 -7.78 3.56 11.30
N PHE A 144 -6.68 2.95 10.87
CA PHE A 144 -6.53 1.49 10.89
C PHE A 144 -6.45 0.92 12.31
N VAL A 145 -5.83 1.63 13.27
CA VAL A 145 -5.79 1.20 14.69
C VAL A 145 -7.17 1.25 15.32
N LYS A 146 -7.96 2.27 14.99
CA LYS A 146 -9.34 2.39 15.48
C LYS A 146 -10.24 1.26 14.99
N ARG A 147 -10.00 0.72 13.78
CA ARG A 147 -10.73 -0.43 13.24
C ARG A 147 -10.37 -1.73 13.94
N GLU A 148 -9.08 -2.03 14.14
CA GLU A 148 -8.63 -3.23 14.88
C GLU A 148 -9.25 -3.29 16.26
N ASN A 149 -9.26 -2.19 17.01
CA ASN A 149 -9.86 -2.12 18.33
C ASN A 149 -11.39 -2.34 18.31
N LYS A 150 -12.08 -1.91 17.24
CA LYS A 150 -13.53 -2.11 17.10
C LYS A 150 -13.91 -3.56 16.78
N GLU A 151 -13.07 -4.27 16.03
CA GLU A 151 -13.29 -5.69 15.69
C GLU A 151 -13.00 -6.61 16.89
N MET A 152 -12.01 -6.26 17.71
CA MET A 152 -11.71 -7.02 18.95
C MET A 152 -12.75 -6.81 20.06
N SER A 153 -13.60 -5.79 19.98
CA SER A 153 -14.66 -5.50 20.96
C SER A 153 -16.01 -6.14 20.62
N ARG A 154 -16.08 -6.98 19.60
CA ARG A 154 -17.25 -7.75 19.19
C ARG A 154 -17.06 -9.23 19.47
#